data_926f3402673afed84a9253f6e85ca8a5
#
_entry.id   926f3402673afed84a9253f6e85ca8a5
#
_cell.length_a   1.000
_cell.length_b   1.000
_cell.length_c   1.000
_cell.angle_alpha   90.00
_cell.angle_beta   90.00
_cell.angle_gamma   90.00
#
_symmetry.space_group_name_H-M   'P 1'
#
loop_
_entity.id
_entity.type
_entity.pdbx_description
1 polymer ?
#
loop_
_entity_poly.entity_id
_entity_poly.type
_entity_poly.pdbx_seq_one_letter_code
_entity_poly.pdbx_strand_id
1 'polypeptide(L)'
;MSYYNWRGFCLCGTEDLPPDAAAADAPFAPLVFLVRRDPLTSRGLYAIERPEELSEQPGPASLLPCTAAAPELPEAAAALVRAHGATVLNTAFRNAFSVLEAQLRRKKRGLRATLVGLGDVGGTVLTGLKLLGGELSEIAVFDPHAPMCARYELELNQVLPVSDGQPMPRVTICPEE
;
A
#
# COMPACT_ATOMS: atom_id res chain seq x y z
N MET A 1 22.49 -0.01 13.12
CA MET A 1 21.62 -0.55 12.04
C MET A 1 22.45 -0.60 10.77
N SER A 2 22.42 -1.71 10.05
CA SER A 2 23.18 -1.88 8.80
C SER A 2 22.27 -1.68 7.61
N TYR A 3 22.82 -1.13 6.52
CA TYR A 3 22.09 -0.84 5.29
C TYR A 3 22.70 -1.59 4.13
N TYR A 4 21.84 -2.04 3.20
CA TYR A 4 22.27 -2.78 2.03
C TYR A 4 21.46 -2.33 0.82
N ASN A 5 22.15 -2.20 -0.32
CA ASN A 5 21.49 -1.97 -1.59
C ASN A 5 21.14 -3.32 -2.24
N TRP A 6 19.88 -3.54 -2.51
CA TRP A 6 19.41 -4.69 -3.26
C TRP A 6 18.41 -4.23 -4.32
N ARG A 7 18.81 -4.31 -5.57
CA ARG A 7 17.99 -3.96 -6.74
C ARG A 7 17.33 -2.58 -6.64
N GLY A 8 18.02 -1.63 -6.03
CA GLY A 8 17.53 -0.26 -5.85
C GLY A 8 16.71 -0.03 -4.58
N PHE A 9 16.50 -1.05 -3.73
CA PHE A 9 15.98 -0.89 -2.37
C PHE A 9 17.12 -0.74 -1.37
N CYS A 10 16.90 0.10 -0.37
CA CYS A 10 17.71 0.14 0.82
C CYS A 10 17.15 -0.83 1.87
N LEU A 11 17.74 -2.01 2.00
CA LEU A 11 17.37 -2.98 3.02
C LEU A 11 18.00 -2.58 4.36
N CYS A 12 17.20 -2.57 5.42
CA CYS A 12 17.62 -2.28 6.79
C CYS A 12 17.48 -3.54 7.66
N GLY A 13 18.60 -4.04 8.16
CA GLY A 13 18.65 -5.27 8.98
C GLY A 13 19.96 -6.01 8.73
N THR A 14 20.16 -7.11 9.44
CA THR A 14 21.34 -7.96 9.31
C THR A 14 21.00 -9.41 9.02
N GLU A 15 19.73 -9.78 9.20
CA GLU A 15 19.27 -11.17 9.06
C GLU A 15 18.56 -11.38 7.72
N ASP A 16 18.67 -12.58 7.20
CA ASP A 16 17.96 -13.04 6.00
C ASP A 16 18.16 -12.14 4.75
N LEU A 17 19.38 -11.62 4.57
CA LEU A 17 19.70 -10.83 3.38
C LEU A 17 19.74 -11.69 2.12
N PRO A 18 19.27 -11.19 0.97
CA PRO A 18 19.47 -11.86 -0.30
C PRO A 18 20.97 -11.87 -0.67
N PRO A 19 21.45 -12.93 -1.37
CA PRO A 19 22.88 -13.14 -1.62
C PRO A 19 23.52 -12.07 -2.51
N ASP A 20 22.73 -11.32 -3.26
CA ASP A 20 23.13 -10.23 -4.15
C ASP A 20 22.99 -8.83 -3.51
N ALA A 21 22.73 -8.75 -2.20
CA ALA A 21 22.69 -7.47 -1.48
C ALA A 21 24.11 -6.94 -1.23
N ALA A 22 24.35 -5.69 -1.59
CA ALA A 22 25.61 -4.99 -1.38
C ALA A 22 25.51 -4.01 -0.19
N ALA A 23 26.53 -3.97 0.67
CA ALA A 23 26.56 -3.03 1.78
C ALA A 23 26.42 -1.57 1.28
N ALA A 24 25.72 -0.73 2.07
CA ALA A 24 25.56 0.68 1.83
C ALA A 24 25.95 1.48 3.08
N ASP A 25 26.63 2.61 2.90
CA ASP A 25 27.16 3.42 3.98
C ASP A 25 26.07 4.26 4.67
N ALA A 26 24.99 4.56 3.96
CA ALA A 26 23.90 5.38 4.46
C ALA A 26 22.53 4.88 3.92
N PRO A 27 21.42 5.16 4.64
CA PRO A 27 20.10 4.82 4.16
C PRO A 27 19.70 5.72 2.99
N PHE A 28 18.89 5.16 2.07
CA PHE A 28 18.32 5.85 0.91
C PHE A 28 16.90 5.33 0.61
N ALA A 29 16.13 6.09 -0.14
CA ALA A 29 14.78 5.67 -0.55
C ALA A 29 14.81 4.86 -1.88
N PRO A 30 13.96 3.85 -2.04
CA PRO A 30 12.96 3.35 -1.09
C PRO A 30 13.55 2.47 0.01
N LEU A 31 13.10 2.71 1.25
CA LEU A 31 13.58 2.05 2.46
C LEU A 31 12.75 0.81 2.77
N VAL A 32 13.40 -0.30 3.10
CA VAL A 32 12.76 -1.57 3.45
C VAL A 32 13.36 -2.13 4.74
N PHE A 33 12.55 -2.22 5.78
CA PHE A 33 12.94 -2.87 7.03
C PHE A 33 12.72 -4.37 6.94
N LEU A 34 13.76 -5.15 7.19
CA LEU A 34 13.69 -6.60 7.29
C LEU A 34 13.32 -6.97 8.73
N VAL A 35 12.26 -7.74 8.89
CA VAL A 35 11.82 -8.28 10.18
C VAL A 35 11.58 -9.78 10.06
N ARG A 36 11.71 -10.49 11.18
CA ARG A 36 11.39 -11.91 11.23
C ARG A 36 10.33 -12.13 12.31
N ARG A 37 9.10 -12.35 11.92
CA ARG A 37 7.94 -12.50 12.81
C ARG A 37 7.13 -13.73 12.42
N ASP A 38 6.34 -14.25 13.36
CA ASP A 38 5.48 -15.41 13.11
C ASP A 38 4.50 -15.11 11.95
N PRO A 39 4.56 -15.89 10.85
CA PRO A 39 3.67 -15.69 9.70
C PRO A 39 2.18 -15.87 10.02
N LEU A 40 1.82 -16.56 11.10
CA LEU A 40 0.43 -16.76 11.49
C LEU A 40 -0.19 -15.51 12.11
N THR A 41 0.63 -14.65 12.69
CA THR A 41 0.16 -13.46 13.42
C THR A 41 0.64 -12.14 12.82
N SER A 42 1.53 -12.18 11.83
CA SER A 42 2.13 -10.99 11.24
C SER A 42 1.98 -10.97 9.71
N ARG A 43 1.96 -9.77 9.14
CA ARG A 43 1.90 -9.58 7.68
C ARG A 43 3.23 -9.87 7.03
N GLY A 44 3.20 -10.36 5.77
CA GLY A 44 4.42 -10.59 4.98
C GLY A 44 5.05 -9.31 4.46
N LEU A 45 4.20 -8.34 4.10
CA LEU A 45 4.63 -7.06 3.54
C LEU A 45 3.59 -5.99 3.86
N TYR A 46 4.04 -4.81 4.33
CA TYR A 46 3.18 -3.65 4.57
C TYR A 46 3.97 -2.35 4.53
N ALA A 47 3.29 -1.25 4.22
CA ALA A 47 3.87 0.09 4.23
C ALA A 47 3.71 0.74 5.61
N ILE A 48 4.66 1.60 5.95
CA ILE A 48 4.63 2.47 7.13
C ILE A 48 4.94 3.91 6.71
N GLU A 49 4.33 4.87 7.37
CA GLU A 49 4.55 6.31 7.15
C GLU A 49 5.26 6.95 8.35
N ARG A 50 5.25 6.29 9.50
CA ARG A 50 5.87 6.76 10.73
C ARG A 50 6.75 5.69 11.35
N PRO A 51 7.88 6.08 11.98
CA PRO A 51 8.79 5.15 12.64
C PRO A 51 8.13 4.24 13.69
N GLU A 52 7.12 4.76 14.40
CA GLU A 52 6.39 4.03 15.45
C GLU A 52 5.66 2.79 14.90
N GLU A 53 5.23 2.85 13.66
CA GLU A 53 4.51 1.78 12.98
C GLU A 53 5.39 0.55 12.69
N LEU A 54 6.72 0.70 12.82
CA LEU A 54 7.64 -0.43 12.73
C LEU A 54 7.44 -1.43 13.89
N SER A 55 6.91 -0.98 15.02
CA SER A 55 6.51 -1.82 16.16
C SER A 55 5.20 -2.55 15.91
N GLU A 56 5.02 -3.12 14.76
CA GLU A 56 3.80 -3.67 14.21
C GLU A 56 2.83 -4.33 15.20
N GLN A 57 1.54 -4.06 14.96
CA GLN A 57 0.43 -4.72 15.63
C GLN A 57 -0.10 -5.87 14.74
N PRO A 58 -0.15 -7.09 15.23
CA PRO A 58 -0.64 -8.23 14.47
C PRO A 58 -2.15 -8.13 14.20
N GLY A 59 -2.57 -8.56 13.02
CA GLY A 59 -3.98 -8.75 12.66
C GLY A 59 -4.85 -7.49 12.76
N PRO A 60 -6.09 -7.62 13.29
CA PRO A 60 -7.04 -6.51 13.39
C PRO A 60 -6.56 -5.34 14.26
N ALA A 61 -5.67 -5.59 15.21
CA ALA A 61 -5.09 -4.55 16.05
C ALA A 61 -4.29 -3.51 15.25
N SER A 62 -3.85 -3.85 14.04
CA SER A 62 -3.16 -2.91 13.15
C SER A 62 -4.06 -1.78 12.61
N LEU A 63 -5.38 -1.89 12.78
CA LEU A 63 -6.34 -0.83 12.45
C LEU A 63 -6.47 0.22 13.57
N LEU A 64 -5.95 -0.06 14.76
CA LEU A 64 -5.93 0.88 15.88
C LEU A 64 -4.67 1.76 15.79
N PRO A 65 -4.72 2.98 16.34
CA PRO A 65 -3.53 3.80 16.46
C PRO A 65 -2.42 3.04 17.19
N CYS A 66 -1.21 3.02 16.63
CA CYS A 66 -0.07 2.40 17.28
C CYS A 66 0.29 3.21 18.52
N THR A 67 0.19 2.60 19.70
CA THR A 67 0.58 3.19 20.99
C THR A 67 1.94 2.66 21.47
N ALA A 68 2.59 1.78 20.71
CA ALA A 68 3.91 1.28 21.03
C ALA A 68 4.96 2.40 20.98
N ALA A 69 5.97 2.32 21.82
CA ALA A 69 7.11 3.21 21.73
C ALA A 69 7.81 3.05 20.36
N ALA A 70 8.21 4.17 19.77
CA ALA A 70 8.99 4.13 18.55
C ALA A 70 10.28 3.30 18.77
N PRO A 71 10.64 2.41 17.83
CA PRO A 71 11.92 1.74 17.90
C PRO A 71 13.05 2.79 17.79
N GLU A 72 14.17 2.53 18.44
CA GLU A 72 15.36 3.38 18.28
C GLU A 72 15.90 3.23 16.85
N LEU A 73 15.51 4.15 16.00
CA LEU A 73 16.03 4.27 14.63
C LEU A 73 17.06 5.39 14.56
N PRO A 74 18.16 5.21 13.79
CA PRO A 74 19.03 6.32 13.44
C PRO A 74 18.22 7.44 12.78
N GLU A 75 18.52 8.70 13.15
CA GLU A 75 17.73 9.85 12.67
C GLU A 75 17.63 9.94 11.15
N ALA A 76 18.70 9.56 10.44
CA ALA A 76 18.68 9.52 8.97
C ALA A 76 17.62 8.54 8.41
N ALA A 77 17.45 7.38 9.03
CA ALA A 77 16.43 6.42 8.64
C ALA A 77 15.02 6.90 9.03
N ALA A 78 14.87 7.45 10.24
CA ALA A 78 13.60 8.00 10.70
C ALA A 78 13.14 9.19 9.83
N ALA A 79 14.05 10.06 9.41
CA ALA A 79 13.74 11.16 8.50
C ALA A 79 13.26 10.66 7.12
N LEU A 80 13.89 9.60 6.58
CA LEU A 80 13.44 8.99 5.33
C LEU A 80 12.04 8.38 5.45
N VAL A 81 11.74 7.69 6.57
CA VAL A 81 10.40 7.16 6.83
C VAL A 81 9.36 8.28 6.82
N ARG A 82 9.62 9.39 7.52
CA ARG A 82 8.69 10.53 7.57
C ARG A 82 8.52 11.22 6.22
N ALA A 83 9.56 11.26 5.39
CA ALA A 83 9.54 11.95 4.11
C ALA A 83 8.93 11.11 2.96
N HIS A 84 9.16 9.81 2.96
CA HIS A 84 8.87 8.94 1.83
C HIS A 84 8.08 7.69 2.21
N GLY A 85 7.83 7.45 3.49
CA GLY A 85 7.38 6.17 4.00
C GLY A 85 8.47 5.11 3.90
N ALA A 86 8.16 3.91 4.36
CA ALA A 86 9.00 2.74 4.20
C ALA A 86 8.14 1.49 4.06
N THR A 87 8.76 0.41 3.63
CA THR A 87 8.15 -0.92 3.57
C THR A 87 8.72 -1.79 4.68
N VAL A 88 7.89 -2.60 5.31
CA VAL A 88 8.32 -3.66 6.23
C VAL A 88 8.13 -4.99 5.53
N LEU A 89 9.21 -5.78 5.43
CA LEU A 89 9.25 -7.09 4.82
C LEU A 89 9.50 -8.15 5.88
N ASN A 90 8.56 -9.07 6.07
CA ASN A 90 8.73 -10.19 6.96
C ASN A 90 9.42 -11.36 6.23
N THR A 91 10.67 -11.59 6.53
CA THR A 91 11.52 -12.61 5.89
C THR A 91 11.18 -14.04 6.31
N ALA A 92 10.31 -14.24 7.30
CA ALA A 92 9.79 -15.56 7.62
C ALA A 92 8.89 -16.16 6.52
N PHE A 93 8.38 -15.33 5.61
CA PHE A 93 7.64 -15.80 4.43
C PHE A 93 8.60 -16.26 3.32
N ARG A 94 8.39 -17.46 2.80
CA ARG A 94 9.26 -18.05 1.77
C ARG A 94 9.44 -17.20 0.50
N ASN A 95 8.43 -16.44 0.14
CA ASN A 95 8.39 -15.62 -1.08
C ASN A 95 8.59 -14.13 -0.81
N ALA A 96 9.10 -13.75 0.36
CA ALA A 96 9.21 -12.36 0.79
C ALA A 96 9.89 -11.47 -0.28
N PHE A 97 11.10 -11.80 -0.70
CA PHE A 97 11.84 -11.01 -1.69
C PHE A 97 11.21 -11.05 -3.09
N SER A 98 10.56 -12.15 -3.48
CA SER A 98 9.84 -12.23 -4.75
C SER A 98 8.64 -11.27 -4.78
N VAL A 99 7.94 -11.13 -3.65
CA VAL A 99 6.82 -10.18 -3.50
C VAL A 99 7.33 -8.75 -3.54
N LEU A 100 8.43 -8.45 -2.85
CA LEU A 100 9.08 -7.14 -2.89
C LEU A 100 9.52 -6.78 -4.31
N GLU A 101 10.16 -7.71 -5.02
CA GLU A 101 10.57 -7.51 -6.42
C GLU A 101 9.37 -7.29 -7.36
N ALA A 102 8.28 -8.00 -7.16
CA ALA A 102 7.06 -7.81 -7.93
C ALA A 102 6.48 -6.40 -7.75
N GLN A 103 6.65 -5.79 -6.57
CA GLN A 103 6.25 -4.38 -6.35
C GLN A 103 7.11 -3.40 -7.16
N LEU A 104 8.44 -3.65 -7.31
CA LEU A 104 9.29 -2.85 -8.19
C LEU A 104 8.82 -2.85 -9.63
N ARG A 105 8.39 -4.01 -10.12
CA ARG A 105 7.92 -4.19 -11.49
C ARG A 105 6.53 -3.61 -11.73
N ARG A 106 5.77 -3.36 -10.68
CA ARG A 106 4.52 -2.58 -10.78
C ARG A 106 4.90 -1.16 -11.18
N LYS A 107 4.85 -0.88 -12.50
CA LYS A 107 4.75 0.50 -12.95
C LYS A 107 3.67 1.14 -12.09
N LYS A 108 3.81 2.41 -11.71
CA LYS A 108 2.76 3.24 -11.07
C LYS A 108 1.56 3.36 -12.03
N ARG A 109 0.87 2.24 -12.28
CA ARG A 109 -0.50 2.24 -12.77
C ARG A 109 -1.33 2.39 -11.53
N GLY A 110 -2.18 3.41 -11.48
CA GLY A 110 -3.12 3.57 -10.40
C GLY A 110 -3.84 2.25 -10.11
N LEU A 111 -4.14 1.98 -8.88
CA LEU A 111 -4.85 0.78 -8.47
C LEU A 111 -6.20 0.71 -9.19
N ARG A 112 -6.67 -0.48 -9.49
CA ARG A 112 -8.03 -0.72 -10.01
C ARG A 112 -8.82 -1.46 -8.93
N ALA A 113 -10.03 -1.01 -8.67
CA ALA A 113 -10.97 -1.65 -7.77
C ALA A 113 -12.14 -2.21 -8.56
N THR A 114 -12.74 -3.31 -8.10
CA THR A 114 -14.03 -3.80 -8.58
C THR A 114 -14.99 -3.82 -7.42
N LEU A 115 -16.17 -3.20 -7.60
CA LEU A 115 -17.23 -3.15 -6.63
C LEU A 115 -18.43 -3.94 -7.15
N VAL A 116 -18.86 -4.93 -6.38
CA VAL A 116 -20.01 -5.78 -6.70
C VAL A 116 -21.15 -5.45 -5.74
N GLY A 117 -22.30 -5.08 -6.31
CA GLY A 117 -23.48 -4.65 -5.56
C GLY A 117 -23.51 -3.14 -5.31
N LEU A 118 -24.53 -2.47 -5.86
CA LEU A 118 -24.73 -1.02 -5.80
C LEU A 118 -25.95 -0.61 -4.96
N GLY A 119 -26.37 -1.46 -4.02
CA GLY A 119 -27.36 -1.09 -3.00
C GLY A 119 -26.86 0.05 -2.10
N ASP A 120 -27.57 0.37 -1.04
CA ASP A 120 -27.30 1.51 -0.16
C ASP A 120 -25.83 1.55 0.32
N VAL A 121 -25.29 0.41 0.77
CA VAL A 121 -23.91 0.31 1.24
C VAL A 121 -22.94 0.44 0.07
N GLY A 122 -23.15 -0.32 -1.03
CA GLY A 122 -22.25 -0.31 -2.18
C GLY A 122 -22.19 1.07 -2.85
N GLY A 123 -23.32 1.73 -3.02
CA GLY A 123 -23.38 3.09 -3.55
C GLY A 123 -22.65 4.12 -2.69
N THR A 124 -22.76 4.00 -1.36
CA THR A 124 -22.02 4.85 -0.41
C THR A 124 -20.52 4.61 -0.49
N VAL A 125 -20.08 3.35 -0.51
CA VAL A 125 -18.66 2.97 -0.66
C VAL A 125 -18.11 3.48 -1.99
N LEU A 126 -18.84 3.28 -3.10
CA LEU A 126 -18.44 3.77 -4.41
C LEU A 126 -18.23 5.28 -4.44
N THR A 127 -19.16 6.04 -3.85
CA THR A 127 -19.06 7.50 -3.73
C THR A 127 -17.83 7.89 -2.91
N GLY A 128 -17.59 7.24 -1.78
CA GLY A 128 -16.41 7.47 -0.95
C GLY A 128 -15.11 7.18 -1.69
N LEU A 129 -15.03 6.05 -2.40
CA LEU A 129 -13.85 5.69 -3.21
C LEU A 129 -13.62 6.68 -4.36
N LYS A 130 -14.69 7.19 -5.00
CA LYS A 130 -14.58 8.21 -6.03
C LYS A 130 -13.97 9.51 -5.50
N LEU A 131 -14.38 9.95 -4.31
CA LEU A 131 -13.97 11.22 -3.74
C LEU A 131 -12.61 11.17 -3.03
N LEU A 132 -12.28 10.03 -2.39
CA LEU A 132 -11.13 9.90 -1.50
C LEU A 132 -10.07 8.92 -2.02
N GLY A 133 -10.37 8.13 -3.05
CA GLY A 133 -9.50 7.07 -3.56
C GLY A 133 -8.43 7.57 -4.53
N GLY A 134 -7.62 8.55 -4.15
CA GLY A 134 -6.59 9.15 -5.00
C GLY A 134 -5.54 8.18 -5.57
N GLU A 135 -5.37 7.01 -4.96
CA GLU A 135 -4.52 5.93 -5.47
C GLU A 135 -5.20 5.06 -6.54
N LEU A 136 -6.51 5.19 -6.68
CA LEU A 136 -7.28 4.45 -7.68
C LEU A 136 -7.25 5.19 -9.02
N SER A 137 -7.03 4.47 -10.10
CA SER A 137 -7.20 4.98 -11.47
C SER A 137 -8.58 4.67 -12.03
N GLU A 138 -9.17 3.55 -11.57
CA GLU A 138 -10.43 3.05 -12.08
C GLU A 138 -11.18 2.24 -11.02
N ILE A 139 -12.51 2.37 -11.02
CA ILE A 139 -13.42 1.54 -10.23
C ILE A 139 -14.41 0.91 -11.20
N ALA A 140 -14.29 -0.40 -11.43
CA ALA A 140 -15.26 -1.17 -12.19
C ALA A 140 -16.44 -1.54 -11.28
N VAL A 141 -17.66 -1.31 -11.73
CA VAL A 141 -18.88 -1.62 -10.97
C VAL A 141 -19.70 -2.72 -11.61
N PHE A 142 -20.27 -3.57 -10.81
CA PHE A 142 -21.21 -4.60 -11.22
C PHE A 142 -22.41 -4.62 -10.28
N ASP A 143 -23.60 -4.67 -10.86
CA ASP A 143 -24.86 -4.93 -10.16
C ASP A 143 -25.82 -5.63 -11.13
N PRO A 144 -26.61 -6.65 -10.70
CA PRO A 144 -27.61 -7.28 -11.54
C PRO A 144 -28.64 -6.31 -12.14
N HIS A 145 -28.84 -5.15 -11.51
CA HIS A 145 -29.69 -4.08 -12.00
C HIS A 145 -28.88 -3.13 -12.88
N ALA A 146 -28.70 -3.45 -14.16
CA ALA A 146 -27.91 -2.67 -15.12
C ALA A 146 -28.18 -1.15 -15.14
N PRO A 147 -29.44 -0.65 -15.02
CA PRO A 147 -29.72 0.78 -14.90
C PRO A 147 -29.03 1.47 -13.73
N MET A 148 -28.79 0.73 -12.62
CA MET A 148 -28.06 1.26 -11.46
C MET A 148 -26.58 1.49 -11.81
N CYS A 149 -25.94 0.54 -12.50
CA CYS A 149 -24.58 0.68 -12.98
C CYS A 149 -24.44 1.89 -13.90
N ALA A 150 -25.31 2.02 -14.89
CA ALA A 150 -25.31 3.14 -15.84
C ALA A 150 -25.50 4.49 -15.16
N ARG A 151 -26.40 4.55 -14.17
CA ARG A 151 -26.62 5.76 -13.37
C ARG A 151 -25.34 6.18 -12.63
N TYR A 152 -24.73 5.28 -11.87
CA TYR A 152 -23.54 5.60 -11.09
C TYR A 152 -22.32 5.94 -11.97
N GLU A 153 -22.13 5.23 -13.09
CA GLU A 153 -21.09 5.56 -14.05
C GLU A 153 -21.27 7.00 -14.57
N LEU A 154 -22.47 7.36 -14.99
CA LEU A 154 -22.77 8.69 -15.51
C LEU A 154 -22.60 9.77 -14.44
N GLU A 155 -23.26 9.62 -13.28
CA GLU A 155 -23.28 10.63 -12.22
C GLU A 155 -21.88 10.85 -11.62
N LEU A 156 -21.17 9.78 -11.28
CA LEU A 156 -19.87 9.92 -10.61
C LEU A 156 -18.75 10.40 -11.54
N ASN A 157 -18.81 10.10 -12.84
CA ASN A 157 -17.82 10.63 -13.77
C ASN A 157 -18.00 12.11 -14.10
N GLN A 158 -19.13 12.71 -13.71
CA GLN A 158 -19.36 14.16 -13.79
C GLN A 158 -18.85 14.92 -12.56
N VAL A 159 -18.50 14.23 -11.49
CA VAL A 159 -17.94 14.86 -10.28
C VAL A 159 -16.57 15.44 -10.59
N LEU A 160 -16.42 16.74 -10.39
CA LEU A 160 -15.15 17.45 -10.55
C LEU A 160 -14.33 17.42 -9.26
N PRO A 161 -13.00 17.37 -9.34
CA PRO A 161 -12.14 17.45 -8.16
C PRO A 161 -12.29 18.82 -7.48
N VAL A 162 -12.16 18.85 -6.16
CA VAL A 162 -12.24 20.09 -5.36
C VAL A 162 -11.02 20.99 -5.60
N SER A 163 -9.89 20.41 -5.94
CA SER A 163 -8.65 21.14 -6.25
C SER A 163 -8.05 20.68 -7.57
N ASP A 164 -7.42 21.60 -8.28
CA ASP A 164 -6.71 21.30 -9.53
C ASP A 164 -5.61 20.25 -9.28
N GLY A 165 -5.60 19.22 -10.12
CA GLY A 165 -4.61 18.15 -10.06
C GLY A 165 -4.93 17.02 -9.06
N GLN A 166 -6.04 17.07 -8.32
CA GLN A 166 -6.46 15.95 -7.48
C GLN A 166 -6.85 14.76 -8.38
N PRO A 167 -6.15 13.61 -8.30
CA PRO A 167 -6.51 12.44 -9.08
C PRO A 167 -7.84 11.87 -8.57
N MET A 168 -8.73 11.56 -9.49
CA MET A 168 -9.99 10.88 -9.19
C MET A 168 -10.14 9.65 -10.07
N PRO A 169 -10.54 8.49 -9.52
CA PRO A 169 -10.73 7.28 -10.30
C PRO A 169 -11.87 7.44 -11.30
N ARG A 170 -11.71 6.85 -12.49
CA ARG A 170 -12.82 6.69 -13.43
C ARG A 170 -13.72 5.55 -12.97
N VAL A 171 -15.03 5.75 -13.01
CA VAL A 171 -16.01 4.68 -12.79
C VAL A 171 -16.37 4.08 -14.15
N THR A 172 -16.35 2.75 -14.25
CA THR A 172 -16.68 1.98 -15.46
C THR A 172 -17.61 0.82 -15.10
N ILE A 173 -18.44 0.41 -16.05
CA ILE A 173 -19.26 -0.79 -15.86
C ILE A 173 -18.40 -2.01 -16.17
N CYS A 174 -18.46 -3.03 -15.29
CA CYS A 174 -17.81 -4.31 -15.54
C CYS A 174 -18.45 -4.96 -16.77
N PRO A 175 -17.69 -5.38 -17.81
CA PRO A 175 -18.28 -6.09 -18.93
C PRO A 175 -18.88 -7.39 -18.46
N GLU A 176 -20.07 -7.70 -18.95
CA GLU A 176 -20.66 -9.04 -18.82
C GLU A 176 -19.81 -10.02 -19.66
N GLU A 177 -19.32 -11.10 -19.05
CA GLU A 177 -18.71 -12.23 -19.76
C GLU A 177 -19.79 -13.16 -20.32
#